data_5307cfd384cca221ca40375cd33ca493
#
_entry.id   5307cfd384cca221ca40375cd33ca493
#
_cell.length_a   1.000
_cell.length_b   1.000
_cell.length_c   1.000
_cell.angle_alpha   90.00
_cell.angle_beta   90.00
_cell.angle_gamma   90.00
#
_symmetry.space_group_name_H-M   'P 1'
#
loop_
_entity.id
_entity.type
_entity.pdbx_description
1 polymer ?
#
loop_
_entity_poly.entity_id
_entity_poly.type
_entity_poly.pdbx_seq_one_letter_code
_entity_poly.pdbx_strand_id
1 'polypeptide(L)'
;MKHPLRSAVTTSGRRMAGARSLWRANGMREEQFGRPIIGIANSFTQLVPGHVHLHEIGQQVKQRIEACGCFAAEFDTIAVDDGIAMGHDGMLYSLPSREIIADSVEYMANAHCIDALVCISNCDKITPGMLMAAMRLNIPTVFISGGPMEAGRFGDRNVDLIDAMVMGADDRCSDEETARIERCACPGCGSCSGMFTANSMNCLTEALGLSLPGNGTIVATHVARRRLFEEAAALIVRNAERYYFEGDDSLLPRSIATKAAFENAMSLDIAMGGSTNTVLHLLAVAHEAGVDFTMHDIDRLSRKVPVLCKVAPNSHYHIQDVNRAGGILSILGELDRAKLVDTSVRRIDGRTLGEAIAACDLRSATVGDDALGRWRSAPAGKGDRQLGVQDTRYETLDTDRAAGCIRDTEHAYFRDGGLAVLTGNIARCGCVVKTAGVDEKLLLFRGPARVYESQEQAMEGILGDEVRPGEVVVIRYEGPKGGPGMQEMLYPTSYLKSKRLDKVCALVTDGRFSGGTSGLSIGHVSPEAAAGGEIAIVRTGDPIEIDIPNRSIRLLVDEREIAARKAAVKRYAPAARERRVPTSLRAYALLVSSADKGAVRLIDTPDNA
;
A
#
# COMPACT_ATOMS: atom_id res chain seq x y z
N MET A 1 -32.83 11.51 -16.64
CA MET A 1 -31.40 11.18 -16.70
C MET A 1 -30.67 12.51 -16.73
N LYS A 2 -29.81 12.76 -15.76
CA LYS A 2 -29.04 14.02 -15.64
C LYS A 2 -27.72 13.94 -16.39
N HIS A 3 -27.05 12.77 -16.26
CA HIS A 3 -25.88 12.45 -17.06
C HIS A 3 -26.19 11.27 -17.98
N PRO A 4 -25.76 11.29 -19.25
CA PRO A 4 -25.95 10.16 -20.15
C PRO A 4 -25.12 8.97 -19.67
N LEU A 5 -25.68 7.75 -19.74
CA LEU A 5 -24.89 6.54 -19.52
C LEU A 5 -23.78 6.46 -20.55
N ARG A 6 -22.57 6.14 -20.12
CA ARG A 6 -21.43 5.87 -21.02
C ARG A 6 -21.76 4.68 -21.92
N SER A 7 -22.37 3.65 -21.35
CA SER A 7 -22.79 2.43 -22.05
C SER A 7 -23.87 2.69 -23.13
N ALA A 8 -24.55 3.82 -23.11
CA ALA A 8 -25.55 4.16 -24.13
C ALA A 8 -24.96 4.13 -25.55
N VAL A 9 -23.67 4.41 -25.71
CA VAL A 9 -22.96 4.33 -27.00
C VAL A 9 -23.02 2.92 -27.60
N THR A 10 -23.00 1.88 -26.78
CA THR A 10 -23.02 0.47 -27.23
C THR A 10 -24.38 -0.22 -27.05
N THR A 11 -25.26 0.36 -26.23
CA THR A 11 -26.55 -0.26 -25.86
C THR A 11 -27.74 0.37 -26.53
N SER A 12 -27.59 1.56 -27.17
CA SER A 12 -28.71 2.32 -27.75
C SER A 12 -28.59 2.52 -29.25
N GLY A 13 -29.74 2.78 -29.91
CA GLY A 13 -29.82 3.14 -31.32
C GLY A 13 -29.65 1.95 -32.29
N ARG A 14 -30.28 2.10 -33.47
CA ARG A 14 -30.33 1.02 -34.48
C ARG A 14 -28.95 0.57 -34.97
N ARG A 15 -28.01 1.52 -35.09
CA ARG A 15 -26.65 1.24 -35.60
C ARG A 15 -25.83 0.32 -34.67
N MET A 16 -26.18 0.27 -33.37
CA MET A 16 -25.50 -0.55 -32.36
C MET A 16 -26.14 -1.94 -32.16
N ALA A 17 -26.93 -2.41 -33.15
CA ALA A 17 -27.52 -3.76 -33.09
C ALA A 17 -26.44 -4.87 -32.92
N GLY A 18 -25.27 -4.72 -33.60
CA GLY A 18 -24.15 -5.65 -33.44
C GLY A 18 -23.60 -5.69 -32.00
N ALA A 19 -23.34 -4.54 -31.42
CA ALA A 19 -22.86 -4.44 -30.03
C ALA A 19 -23.87 -5.03 -29.04
N ARG A 20 -25.18 -4.72 -29.21
CA ARG A 20 -26.22 -5.31 -28.36
C ARG A 20 -26.32 -6.84 -28.51
N SER A 21 -26.10 -7.37 -29.72
CA SER A 21 -26.06 -8.82 -29.92
C SER A 21 -24.93 -9.48 -29.09
N LEU A 22 -23.76 -8.80 -29.03
CA LEU A 22 -22.63 -9.28 -28.21
C LEU A 22 -22.93 -9.15 -26.71
N TRP A 23 -23.56 -8.06 -26.27
CA TRP A 23 -23.99 -7.91 -24.88
C TRP A 23 -24.98 -9.01 -24.47
N ARG A 24 -25.91 -9.38 -25.37
CA ARG A 24 -26.83 -10.52 -25.14
C ARG A 24 -26.07 -11.85 -25.08
N ALA A 25 -25.09 -12.05 -25.95
CA ALA A 25 -24.23 -13.24 -25.92
C ALA A 25 -23.44 -13.36 -24.59
N ASN A 26 -23.10 -12.22 -23.98
CA ASN A 26 -22.48 -12.14 -22.66
C ASN A 26 -23.48 -12.31 -21.50
N GLY A 27 -24.78 -12.51 -21.79
CA GLY A 27 -25.81 -12.78 -20.80
C GLY A 27 -26.63 -11.55 -20.35
N MET A 28 -26.45 -10.39 -21.00
CA MET A 28 -27.28 -9.20 -20.69
C MET A 28 -28.74 -9.46 -21.09
N ARG A 29 -29.65 -9.32 -20.14
CA ARG A 29 -31.09 -9.48 -20.32
C ARG A 29 -31.75 -8.20 -20.81
N GLU A 30 -32.97 -8.32 -21.37
CA GLU A 30 -33.67 -7.19 -21.98
C GLU A 30 -33.92 -6.04 -20.99
N GLU A 31 -34.30 -6.36 -19.77
CA GLU A 31 -34.58 -5.39 -18.71
C GLU A 31 -33.36 -4.64 -18.19
N GLN A 32 -32.15 -5.09 -18.53
CA GLN A 32 -30.90 -4.46 -18.12
C GLN A 32 -30.43 -3.38 -19.13
N PHE A 33 -30.97 -3.37 -20.35
CA PHE A 33 -30.67 -2.29 -21.29
C PHE A 33 -31.23 -0.95 -20.80
N GLY A 34 -30.42 0.08 -20.87
CA GLY A 34 -30.78 1.41 -20.34
C GLY A 34 -30.52 1.58 -18.83
N ARG A 35 -29.98 0.57 -18.18
CA ARG A 35 -29.43 0.63 -16.81
C ARG A 35 -27.90 0.70 -16.87
N PRO A 36 -27.22 1.18 -15.78
CA PRO A 36 -25.77 1.19 -15.75
C PRO A 36 -25.14 -0.21 -15.94
N ILE A 37 -24.09 -0.29 -16.74
CA ILE A 37 -23.22 -1.46 -16.81
C ILE A 37 -22.13 -1.30 -15.75
N ILE A 38 -22.07 -2.26 -14.83
CA ILE A 38 -21.11 -2.26 -13.74
C ILE A 38 -19.94 -3.18 -14.08
N GLY A 39 -18.75 -2.62 -14.22
CA GLY A 39 -17.51 -3.41 -14.36
C GLY A 39 -17.03 -3.90 -13.01
N ILE A 40 -16.57 -5.15 -12.96
CA ILE A 40 -15.86 -5.70 -11.80
C ILE A 40 -14.41 -5.89 -12.22
N ALA A 41 -13.56 -4.93 -11.85
CA ALA A 41 -12.12 -5.02 -12.04
C ALA A 41 -11.55 -5.90 -10.93
N ASN A 42 -11.27 -7.16 -11.24
CA ASN A 42 -10.70 -8.13 -10.33
C ASN A 42 -9.19 -8.31 -10.60
N SER A 43 -8.50 -8.92 -9.68
CA SER A 43 -7.07 -9.24 -9.78
C SER A 43 -6.77 -10.67 -9.35
N PHE A 44 -7.72 -11.57 -9.61
CA PHE A 44 -7.57 -12.99 -9.33
C PHE A 44 -6.31 -13.55 -10.01
N THR A 45 -5.56 -14.34 -9.25
CA THR A 45 -4.46 -15.18 -9.75
C THR A 45 -4.13 -16.26 -8.72
N GLN A 46 -3.61 -17.38 -9.17
CA GLN A 46 -3.08 -18.44 -8.30
C GLN A 46 -1.62 -18.21 -7.88
N LEU A 47 -0.98 -17.14 -8.37
CA LEU A 47 0.41 -16.79 -8.06
C LEU A 47 0.55 -15.91 -6.82
N VAL A 48 -0.53 -15.41 -6.24
CA VAL A 48 -0.55 -14.49 -5.09
C VAL A 48 -1.47 -15.05 -4.02
N PRO A 49 -0.98 -15.43 -2.84
CA PRO A 49 -1.81 -15.98 -1.75
C PRO A 49 -2.99 -15.09 -1.36
N GLY A 50 -2.79 -13.76 -1.45
CA GLY A 50 -3.83 -12.76 -1.22
C GLY A 50 -4.93 -12.72 -2.27
N HIS A 51 -4.76 -13.40 -3.41
CA HIS A 51 -5.64 -13.28 -4.58
C HIS A 51 -6.31 -14.59 -5.01
N VAL A 52 -5.90 -15.73 -4.46
CA VAL A 52 -6.42 -17.06 -4.87
C VAL A 52 -7.94 -17.22 -4.69
N HIS A 53 -8.55 -16.45 -3.78
CA HIS A 53 -9.98 -16.47 -3.46
C HIS A 53 -10.78 -15.33 -4.12
N LEU A 54 -10.12 -14.42 -4.86
CA LEU A 54 -10.78 -13.20 -5.39
C LEU A 54 -11.80 -13.52 -6.50
N HIS A 55 -11.63 -14.62 -7.24
CA HIS A 55 -12.63 -15.05 -8.21
C HIS A 55 -14.01 -15.33 -7.55
N GLU A 56 -14.01 -16.01 -6.39
CA GLU A 56 -15.25 -16.25 -5.66
C GLU A 56 -15.91 -14.94 -5.20
N ILE A 57 -15.11 -13.95 -4.78
CA ILE A 57 -15.61 -12.62 -4.43
C ILE A 57 -16.24 -11.95 -5.65
N GLY A 58 -15.57 -11.98 -6.80
CA GLY A 58 -16.07 -11.41 -8.05
C GLY A 58 -17.43 -11.99 -8.43
N GLN A 59 -17.60 -13.31 -8.32
CA GLN A 59 -18.87 -13.98 -8.61
C GLN A 59 -19.98 -13.61 -7.60
N GLN A 60 -19.69 -13.49 -6.32
CA GLN A 60 -20.69 -13.05 -5.31
C GLN A 60 -21.11 -11.60 -5.56
N VAL A 61 -20.15 -10.70 -5.84
CA VAL A 61 -20.42 -9.29 -6.19
C VAL A 61 -21.27 -9.21 -7.45
N LYS A 62 -20.91 -9.97 -8.52
CA LYS A 62 -21.67 -10.04 -9.77
C LYS A 62 -23.13 -10.44 -9.52
N GLN A 63 -23.34 -11.54 -8.82
CA GLN A 63 -24.69 -12.04 -8.49
C GLN A 63 -25.52 -10.98 -7.75
N ARG A 64 -24.91 -10.27 -6.81
CA ARG A 64 -25.60 -9.22 -6.04
C ARG A 64 -25.95 -8.01 -6.88
N ILE A 65 -25.06 -7.54 -7.77
CA ILE A 65 -25.32 -6.46 -8.71
C ILE A 65 -26.47 -6.84 -9.65
N GLU A 66 -26.44 -8.04 -10.20
CA GLU A 66 -27.51 -8.54 -11.10
C GLU A 66 -28.85 -8.68 -10.39
N ALA A 67 -28.87 -9.06 -9.11
CA ALA A 67 -30.08 -9.04 -8.28
C ALA A 67 -30.64 -7.62 -8.04
N CYS A 68 -29.79 -6.59 -8.14
CA CYS A 68 -30.23 -5.19 -8.14
C CYS A 68 -30.68 -4.68 -9.52
N GLY A 69 -30.68 -5.54 -10.55
CA GLY A 69 -31.21 -5.26 -11.89
C GLY A 69 -30.22 -4.62 -12.87
N CYS A 70 -28.95 -4.45 -12.52
CA CYS A 70 -27.90 -4.01 -13.44
C CYS A 70 -27.19 -5.19 -14.09
N PHE A 71 -26.55 -4.99 -15.23
CA PHE A 71 -25.62 -5.96 -15.80
C PHE A 71 -24.24 -5.79 -15.18
N ALA A 72 -23.61 -6.88 -14.75
CA ALA A 72 -22.25 -6.87 -14.23
C ALA A 72 -21.32 -7.71 -15.10
N ALA A 73 -20.16 -7.13 -15.45
CA ALA A 73 -19.12 -7.78 -16.26
C ALA A 73 -17.80 -7.78 -15.50
N GLU A 74 -17.29 -8.97 -15.18
CA GLU A 74 -16.01 -9.17 -14.53
C GLU A 74 -14.89 -9.25 -15.55
N PHE A 75 -13.75 -8.65 -15.25
CA PHE A 75 -12.49 -8.81 -15.95
C PHE A 75 -11.33 -8.78 -14.95
N ASP A 76 -10.23 -9.48 -15.28
CA ASP A 76 -9.04 -9.53 -14.45
C ASP A 76 -7.94 -8.60 -14.97
N THR A 77 -7.20 -7.98 -14.04
CA THR A 77 -5.89 -7.39 -14.30
C THR A 77 -4.79 -8.26 -13.70
N ILE A 78 -3.54 -7.95 -14.03
CA ILE A 78 -2.39 -8.68 -13.49
C ILE A 78 -2.21 -8.43 -12.00
N ALA A 79 -1.57 -9.37 -11.30
CA ALA A 79 -1.08 -9.19 -9.95
C ALA A 79 0.29 -9.87 -9.81
N VAL A 80 1.26 -9.13 -9.25
CA VAL A 80 2.59 -9.63 -8.90
C VAL A 80 2.64 -9.79 -7.38
N ASP A 81 3.15 -10.92 -6.90
CA ASP A 81 3.38 -11.15 -5.48
C ASP A 81 4.74 -10.60 -5.07
N ASP A 82 4.74 -9.56 -4.23
CA ASP A 82 5.98 -8.94 -3.77
C ASP A 82 6.81 -9.88 -2.88
N GLY A 83 6.16 -10.73 -2.08
CA GLY A 83 6.83 -11.68 -1.21
C GLY A 83 7.58 -12.76 -1.99
N ILE A 84 6.94 -13.35 -3.02
CA ILE A 84 7.56 -14.36 -3.89
C ILE A 84 8.62 -13.74 -4.80
N ALA A 85 8.41 -12.51 -5.26
CA ALA A 85 9.34 -11.80 -6.13
C ALA A 85 10.56 -11.22 -5.39
N MET A 86 10.53 -11.16 -4.06
CA MET A 86 11.54 -10.48 -3.26
C MET A 86 12.88 -11.23 -3.26
N GLY A 87 13.98 -10.45 -3.33
CA GLY A 87 15.34 -10.99 -3.27
C GLY A 87 15.91 -11.47 -4.61
N HIS A 88 15.19 -11.29 -5.70
CA HIS A 88 15.66 -11.58 -7.05
C HIS A 88 15.06 -10.61 -8.08
N ASP A 89 15.48 -10.70 -9.35
CA ASP A 89 15.07 -9.79 -10.44
C ASP A 89 13.54 -9.71 -10.68
N GLY A 90 12.76 -10.65 -10.17
CA GLY A 90 11.29 -10.61 -10.18
C GLY A 90 10.74 -9.37 -9.50
N MET A 91 11.43 -8.87 -8.47
CA MET A 91 10.99 -7.69 -7.71
C MET A 91 11.02 -6.39 -8.51
N LEU A 92 11.79 -6.32 -9.58
CA LEU A 92 11.83 -5.19 -10.51
C LEU A 92 10.48 -4.97 -11.22
N TYR A 93 9.67 -6.00 -11.36
CA TYR A 93 8.35 -5.92 -12.00
C TYR A 93 7.24 -5.44 -11.07
N SER A 94 7.45 -5.50 -9.77
CA SER A 94 6.43 -5.17 -8.78
C SER A 94 5.92 -3.73 -8.94
N LEU A 95 6.74 -2.70 -8.72
CA LEU A 95 6.28 -1.31 -8.82
C LEU A 95 5.78 -0.92 -10.22
N PRO A 96 6.46 -1.32 -11.32
CA PRO A 96 5.96 -1.06 -12.67
C PRO A 96 4.60 -1.69 -12.96
N SER A 97 4.24 -2.82 -12.34
CA SER A 97 2.92 -3.44 -12.50
C SER A 97 1.78 -2.52 -12.07
N ARG A 98 2.00 -1.61 -11.10
CA ARG A 98 1.02 -0.61 -10.68
C ARG A 98 0.50 0.24 -11.85
N GLU A 99 1.41 0.67 -12.73
CA GLU A 99 1.07 1.46 -13.91
C GLU A 99 0.29 0.64 -14.94
N ILE A 100 0.70 -0.62 -15.15
CA ILE A 100 0.02 -1.53 -16.09
C ILE A 100 -1.37 -1.89 -15.58
N ILE A 101 -1.53 -2.08 -14.27
CA ILE A 101 -2.83 -2.32 -13.64
C ILE A 101 -3.75 -1.11 -13.87
N ALA A 102 -3.26 0.10 -13.63
CA ALA A 102 -4.03 1.31 -13.89
C ALA A 102 -4.47 1.40 -15.35
N ASP A 103 -3.54 1.18 -16.29
CA ASP A 103 -3.83 1.17 -17.72
C ASP A 103 -4.86 0.09 -18.08
N SER A 104 -4.68 -1.15 -17.60
CA SER A 104 -5.57 -2.25 -17.98
C SER A 104 -7.02 -2.00 -17.55
N VAL A 105 -7.23 -1.45 -16.34
CA VAL A 105 -8.57 -1.10 -15.85
C VAL A 105 -9.15 0.07 -16.67
N GLU A 106 -8.35 1.08 -16.97
CA GLU A 106 -8.74 2.20 -17.80
C GLU A 106 -9.12 1.77 -19.23
N TYR A 107 -8.30 0.90 -19.86
CA TYR A 107 -8.57 0.33 -21.18
C TYR A 107 -9.91 -0.41 -21.20
N MET A 108 -10.13 -1.32 -20.25
CA MET A 108 -11.36 -2.11 -20.21
C MET A 108 -12.59 -1.24 -19.98
N ALA A 109 -12.50 -0.28 -19.07
CA ALA A 109 -13.62 0.61 -18.76
C ALA A 109 -13.96 1.55 -19.92
N ASN A 110 -12.95 2.10 -20.60
CA ASN A 110 -13.15 3.02 -21.72
C ASN A 110 -13.59 2.29 -22.99
N ALA A 111 -12.92 1.17 -23.36
CA ALA A 111 -13.25 0.42 -24.58
C ALA A 111 -14.67 -0.15 -24.55
N HIS A 112 -15.15 -0.58 -23.39
CA HIS A 112 -16.50 -1.14 -23.22
C HIS A 112 -17.54 -0.14 -22.70
N CYS A 113 -17.16 1.12 -22.52
CA CYS A 113 -18.03 2.20 -22.02
C CYS A 113 -18.73 1.82 -20.70
N ILE A 114 -17.98 1.27 -19.75
CA ILE A 114 -18.48 0.87 -18.42
C ILE A 114 -18.92 2.12 -17.65
N ASP A 115 -20.08 2.05 -16.97
CA ASP A 115 -20.68 3.19 -16.25
C ASP A 115 -20.17 3.31 -14.80
N ALA A 116 -19.87 2.20 -14.13
CA ALA A 116 -19.36 2.21 -12.75
C ALA A 116 -18.47 1.00 -12.50
N LEU A 117 -17.65 1.05 -11.46
CA LEU A 117 -16.66 0.02 -11.15
C LEU A 117 -16.78 -0.50 -9.72
N VAL A 118 -16.59 -1.81 -9.57
CA VAL A 118 -16.14 -2.45 -8.33
C VAL A 118 -14.69 -2.87 -8.54
N CYS A 119 -13.77 -2.38 -7.72
CA CYS A 119 -12.37 -2.75 -7.75
C CYS A 119 -12.08 -3.77 -6.64
N ILE A 120 -11.69 -4.99 -7.03
CA ILE A 120 -11.37 -6.10 -6.11
C ILE A 120 -9.86 -6.31 -6.12
N SER A 121 -9.21 -5.94 -5.02
CA SER A 121 -7.76 -6.00 -4.88
C SER A 121 -7.38 -6.52 -3.49
N ASN A 122 -6.11 -6.86 -3.28
CA ASN A 122 -5.68 -7.24 -1.94
C ASN A 122 -4.17 -7.03 -1.67
N CYS A 123 -3.32 -6.98 -2.70
CA CYS A 123 -1.87 -6.94 -2.54
C CYS A 123 -1.28 -5.58 -2.94
N ASP A 124 0.00 -5.42 -2.73
CA ASP A 124 0.80 -4.20 -2.61
C ASP A 124 0.60 -3.17 -3.73
N LYS A 125 0.70 -3.60 -5.00
CA LYS A 125 0.69 -2.69 -6.15
C LYS A 125 -0.66 -2.65 -6.84
N ILE A 126 -1.49 -3.64 -6.57
CA ILE A 126 -2.80 -3.80 -7.21
C ILE A 126 -3.77 -2.75 -6.68
N THR A 127 -3.86 -2.63 -5.36
CA THR A 127 -4.74 -1.63 -4.72
C THR A 127 -4.41 -0.20 -5.20
N PRO A 128 -3.15 0.29 -5.14
CA PRO A 128 -2.84 1.62 -5.67
C PRO A 128 -2.99 1.73 -7.20
N GLY A 129 -2.72 0.68 -7.98
CA GLY A 129 -2.96 0.69 -9.42
C GLY A 129 -4.43 0.89 -9.78
N MET A 130 -5.33 0.19 -9.08
CA MET A 130 -6.78 0.37 -9.25
C MET A 130 -7.25 1.74 -8.73
N LEU A 131 -6.65 2.28 -7.65
CA LEU A 131 -6.94 3.65 -7.19
C LEU A 131 -6.57 4.68 -8.26
N MET A 132 -5.39 4.55 -8.89
CA MET A 132 -4.99 5.41 -10.00
C MET A 132 -6.00 5.35 -11.15
N ALA A 133 -6.43 4.16 -11.57
CA ALA A 133 -7.46 3.99 -12.60
C ALA A 133 -8.79 4.65 -12.21
N ALA A 134 -9.23 4.49 -10.97
CA ALA A 134 -10.45 5.11 -10.47
C ALA A 134 -10.38 6.65 -10.53
N MET A 135 -9.20 7.23 -10.21
CA MET A 135 -9.00 8.68 -10.33
C MET A 135 -8.99 9.16 -11.79
N ARG A 136 -8.35 8.41 -12.71
CA ARG A 136 -8.35 8.72 -14.16
C ARG A 136 -9.76 8.69 -14.73
N LEU A 137 -10.50 7.62 -14.48
CA LEU A 137 -11.85 7.40 -15.03
C LEU A 137 -12.90 8.32 -14.39
N ASN A 138 -12.78 8.59 -13.10
CA ASN A 138 -13.72 9.39 -12.31
C ASN A 138 -15.20 9.04 -12.54
N ILE A 139 -15.51 7.74 -12.56
CA ILE A 139 -16.86 7.19 -12.58
C ILE A 139 -17.19 6.59 -11.21
N PRO A 140 -18.46 6.38 -10.84
CA PRO A 140 -18.79 5.77 -9.55
C PRO A 140 -17.98 4.50 -9.33
N THR A 141 -17.23 4.40 -8.22
CA THR A 141 -16.30 3.29 -7.96
C THR A 141 -16.27 2.94 -6.48
N VAL A 142 -16.35 1.67 -6.13
CA VAL A 142 -16.18 1.15 -4.77
C VAL A 142 -15.05 0.14 -4.73
N PHE A 143 -14.28 0.15 -3.63
CA PHE A 143 -13.19 -0.78 -3.40
C PHE A 143 -13.58 -1.90 -2.44
N ILE A 144 -13.19 -3.12 -2.78
CA ILE A 144 -13.31 -4.34 -1.98
C ILE A 144 -11.93 -4.96 -1.86
N SER A 145 -11.48 -5.18 -0.62
CA SER A 145 -10.28 -5.97 -0.34
C SER A 145 -10.64 -7.45 -0.19
N GLY A 146 -9.74 -8.35 -0.61
CA GLY A 146 -9.82 -9.77 -0.30
C GLY A 146 -9.66 -10.09 1.20
N GLY A 147 -9.11 -9.15 1.97
CA GLY A 147 -8.85 -9.25 3.40
C GLY A 147 -7.48 -9.84 3.75
N PRO A 148 -7.00 -9.59 4.97
CA PRO A 148 -5.75 -10.15 5.49
C PRO A 148 -5.90 -11.64 5.83
N MET A 149 -4.79 -12.39 5.71
CA MET A 149 -4.73 -13.73 6.30
C MET A 149 -4.66 -13.65 7.82
N GLU A 150 -5.03 -14.71 8.51
CA GLU A 150 -4.76 -14.84 9.95
C GLU A 150 -3.25 -14.98 10.21
N ALA A 151 -2.78 -14.58 11.40
CA ALA A 151 -1.39 -14.78 11.80
C ALA A 151 -1.06 -16.27 11.89
N GLY A 152 0.15 -16.66 11.46
CA GLY A 152 0.69 -18.00 11.65
C GLY A 152 0.97 -18.28 13.13
N ARG A 153 1.18 -19.55 13.48
CA ARG A 153 1.53 -19.95 14.84
C ARG A 153 2.74 -20.88 14.86
N PHE A 154 3.75 -20.47 15.63
CA PHE A 154 4.94 -21.27 15.86
C PHE A 154 5.17 -21.43 17.38
N GLY A 155 4.83 -22.59 17.91
CA GLY A 155 4.70 -22.77 19.36
C GLY A 155 3.60 -21.88 19.93
N ASP A 156 3.93 -21.09 20.94
CA ASP A 156 2.98 -20.20 21.63
C ASP A 156 2.93 -18.77 21.05
N ARG A 157 3.76 -18.47 20.05
CA ARG A 157 3.81 -17.14 19.43
C ARG A 157 3.13 -17.08 18.08
N ASN A 158 2.55 -15.92 17.76
CA ASN A 158 2.14 -15.59 16.41
C ASN A 158 3.39 -15.28 15.56
N VAL A 159 3.35 -15.66 14.29
CA VAL A 159 4.43 -15.47 13.31
C VAL A 159 3.87 -15.05 11.96
N ASP A 160 4.74 -14.50 11.14
CA ASP A 160 4.43 -14.11 9.77
C ASP A 160 5.59 -14.40 8.80
N LEU A 161 5.48 -13.94 7.56
CA LEU A 161 6.49 -14.09 6.51
C LEU A 161 7.88 -13.60 6.97
N ILE A 162 7.94 -12.50 7.72
CA ILE A 162 9.23 -11.91 8.16
C ILE A 162 9.94 -12.82 9.16
N ASP A 163 9.20 -13.47 10.06
CA ASP A 163 9.78 -14.44 10.98
C ASP A 163 10.44 -15.61 10.23
N ALA A 164 9.77 -16.12 9.18
CA ALA A 164 10.34 -17.18 8.34
C ALA A 164 11.61 -16.71 7.62
N MET A 165 11.60 -15.49 7.06
CA MET A 165 12.78 -14.92 6.37
C MET A 165 13.97 -14.70 7.34
N VAL A 166 13.70 -14.20 8.54
CA VAL A 166 14.76 -13.96 9.55
C VAL A 166 15.34 -15.29 10.03
N MET A 167 14.50 -16.31 10.28
CA MET A 167 14.98 -17.64 10.67
C MET A 167 15.77 -18.31 9.56
N GLY A 168 15.32 -18.21 8.31
CA GLY A 168 16.03 -18.78 7.15
C GLY A 168 17.39 -18.13 6.87
N ALA A 169 17.61 -16.91 7.38
CA ALA A 169 18.89 -16.19 7.28
C ALA A 169 19.80 -16.35 8.51
N ASP A 170 19.34 -17.04 9.56
CA ASP A 170 20.11 -17.23 10.79
C ASP A 170 20.80 -18.59 10.79
N ASP A 171 22.12 -18.62 10.57
CA ASP A 171 22.95 -19.84 10.55
C ASP A 171 22.87 -20.69 11.83
N ARG A 172 22.26 -20.16 12.89
CA ARG A 172 22.05 -20.88 14.16
C ARG A 172 20.77 -21.70 14.18
N CYS A 173 19.85 -21.42 13.27
CA CYS A 173 18.64 -22.19 13.10
C CYS A 173 18.91 -23.42 12.24
N SER A 174 18.40 -24.57 12.66
CA SER A 174 18.50 -25.79 11.86
C SER A 174 17.54 -25.77 10.66
N ASP A 175 17.87 -26.56 9.63
CA ASP A 175 16.98 -26.75 8.46
C ASP A 175 15.60 -27.27 8.89
N GLU A 176 15.53 -28.10 9.95
CA GLU A 176 14.27 -28.62 10.47
C GLU A 176 13.40 -27.51 11.10
N GLU A 177 14.01 -26.61 11.87
CA GLU A 177 13.31 -25.46 12.47
C GLU A 177 12.83 -24.51 11.40
N THR A 178 13.66 -24.22 10.39
CA THR A 178 13.30 -23.41 9.22
C THR A 178 12.12 -24.03 8.46
N ALA A 179 12.18 -25.33 8.16
CA ALA A 179 11.08 -26.03 7.52
C ALA A 179 9.77 -26.06 8.36
N ARG A 180 9.87 -25.97 9.68
CA ARG A 180 8.69 -25.87 10.55
C ARG A 180 8.04 -24.50 10.49
N ILE A 181 8.81 -23.41 10.53
CA ILE A 181 8.24 -22.06 10.45
C ILE A 181 7.66 -21.79 9.07
N GLU A 182 8.28 -22.27 7.98
CA GLU A 182 7.74 -22.16 6.60
C GLU A 182 6.31 -22.71 6.50
N ARG A 183 6.00 -23.83 7.16
CA ARG A 183 4.68 -24.45 7.12
C ARG A 183 3.61 -23.69 7.87
N CYS A 184 3.96 -22.78 8.75
CA CYS A 184 2.99 -22.11 9.61
C CYS A 184 2.99 -20.58 9.51
N ALA A 185 4.02 -19.97 8.92
CA ALA A 185 4.15 -18.51 8.85
C ALA A 185 3.03 -17.84 8.01
N CYS A 186 2.59 -18.50 6.93
CA CYS A 186 1.52 -18.03 6.04
C CYS A 186 0.42 -19.10 5.92
N PRO A 187 -0.46 -19.22 6.92
CA PRO A 187 -1.31 -20.40 7.06
C PRO A 187 -2.49 -20.48 6.08
N GLY A 188 -2.91 -19.36 5.47
CA GLY A 188 -4.16 -19.33 4.69
C GLY A 188 -4.11 -18.40 3.48
N CYS A 189 -5.29 -18.11 2.90
CA CYS A 189 -5.41 -17.06 1.89
C CYS A 189 -5.59 -15.69 2.56
N GLY A 190 -5.25 -14.65 1.83
CA GLY A 190 -5.34 -13.26 2.27
C GLY A 190 -4.03 -12.50 2.03
N SER A 191 -4.05 -11.18 2.20
CA SER A 191 -2.84 -10.35 2.28
C SER A 191 -2.06 -10.69 3.55
N CYS A 192 -0.85 -10.14 3.70
CA CYS A 192 -0.01 -10.41 4.88
C CYS A 192 -0.77 -10.16 6.20
N SER A 193 -0.43 -10.90 7.27
CA SER A 193 -1.07 -10.73 8.59
C SER A 193 -0.56 -9.51 9.37
N GLY A 194 0.61 -8.94 9.01
CA GLY A 194 1.18 -7.73 9.61
C GLY A 194 0.79 -6.44 8.87
N MET A 195 1.27 -5.29 9.36
CA MET A 195 1.07 -3.98 8.74
C MET A 195 2.15 -3.72 7.68
N PHE A 196 2.14 -4.56 6.63
CA PHE A 196 2.96 -4.40 5.44
C PHE A 196 2.22 -3.56 4.39
N THR A 197 2.78 -3.38 3.20
CA THR A 197 2.22 -2.48 2.19
C THR A 197 0.80 -2.87 1.77
N ALA A 198 0.50 -4.16 1.60
CA ALA A 198 -0.81 -4.65 1.23
C ALA A 198 -1.91 -4.18 2.21
N ASN A 199 -1.73 -4.47 3.50
CA ASN A 199 -2.69 -4.07 4.53
C ASN A 199 -2.71 -2.55 4.74
N SER A 200 -1.56 -1.88 4.67
CA SER A 200 -1.51 -0.42 4.71
C SER A 200 -2.41 0.18 3.63
N MET A 201 -2.27 -0.25 2.38
CA MET A 201 -3.10 0.27 1.28
C MET A 201 -4.59 -0.09 1.41
N ASN A 202 -4.92 -1.30 1.89
CA ASN A 202 -6.31 -1.70 2.14
C ASN A 202 -6.95 -0.86 3.27
N CYS A 203 -6.19 -0.51 4.30
CA CYS A 203 -6.61 0.40 5.37
C CYS A 203 -6.74 1.84 4.88
N LEU A 204 -5.81 2.29 4.02
CA LEU A 204 -5.84 3.64 3.44
C LEU A 204 -7.01 3.84 2.47
N THR A 205 -7.46 2.82 1.73
CA THR A 205 -8.71 2.89 0.94
C THR A 205 -9.93 3.16 1.82
N GLU A 206 -9.94 2.62 3.04
CA GLU A 206 -10.99 2.87 4.02
C GLU A 206 -10.92 4.30 4.59
N ALA A 207 -9.71 4.79 4.87
CA ALA A 207 -9.48 6.16 5.35
C ALA A 207 -9.75 7.22 4.28
N LEU A 208 -9.40 6.96 3.01
CA LEU A 208 -9.77 7.80 1.86
C LEU A 208 -11.29 7.85 1.63
N GLY A 209 -12.06 6.95 2.25
CA GLY A 209 -13.50 6.91 2.10
C GLY A 209 -14.00 6.10 0.90
N LEU A 210 -13.16 5.36 0.18
CA LEU A 210 -13.51 4.62 -1.04
C LEU A 210 -13.92 3.16 -0.78
N SER A 211 -13.85 2.69 0.46
CA SER A 211 -14.32 1.36 0.88
C SER A 211 -15.13 1.40 2.18
N LEU A 212 -15.81 0.30 2.47
CA LEU A 212 -16.65 0.16 3.66
C LEU A 212 -15.83 -0.15 4.92
N PRO A 213 -16.33 0.20 6.12
CA PRO A 213 -15.67 -0.12 7.39
C PRO A 213 -15.41 -1.60 7.59
N GLY A 214 -14.18 -1.95 8.01
CA GLY A 214 -13.72 -3.33 8.18
C GLY A 214 -13.11 -3.95 6.91
N ASN A 215 -13.08 -3.20 5.79
CA ASN A 215 -12.48 -3.65 4.54
C ASN A 215 -11.01 -4.07 4.71
N GLY A 216 -10.22 -3.31 5.46
CA GLY A 216 -8.79 -3.55 5.66
C GLY A 216 -8.44 -4.53 6.79
N THR A 217 -9.39 -4.88 7.70
CA THR A 217 -9.02 -5.55 8.96
C THR A 217 -9.70 -6.89 9.24
N ILE A 218 -10.87 -7.17 8.66
CA ILE A 218 -11.54 -8.47 8.81
C ILE A 218 -10.76 -9.52 8.02
N VAL A 219 -10.39 -10.66 8.65
CA VAL A 219 -9.61 -11.73 7.97
C VAL A 219 -10.36 -12.32 6.78
N ALA A 220 -9.61 -12.73 5.74
CA ALA A 220 -10.12 -13.16 4.44
C ALA A 220 -11.15 -14.30 4.52
N THR A 221 -10.93 -15.25 5.41
CA THR A 221 -11.75 -16.48 5.54
C THR A 221 -12.99 -16.30 6.41
N HIS A 222 -13.16 -15.14 7.07
CA HIS A 222 -14.28 -14.92 7.98
C HIS A 222 -15.59 -14.60 7.26
N VAL A 223 -16.71 -15.22 7.70
CA VAL A 223 -18.05 -15.04 7.12
C VAL A 223 -18.51 -13.58 7.09
N ALA A 224 -18.06 -12.74 8.03
CA ALA A 224 -18.41 -11.31 8.07
C ALA A 224 -18.01 -10.55 6.78
N ARG A 225 -17.02 -11.03 6.01
CA ARG A 225 -16.66 -10.40 4.73
C ARG A 225 -17.73 -10.55 3.66
N ARG A 226 -18.51 -11.62 3.66
CA ARG A 226 -19.62 -11.81 2.69
C ARG A 226 -20.58 -10.62 2.74
N ARG A 227 -20.89 -10.15 3.94
CA ARG A 227 -21.75 -8.98 4.13
C ARG A 227 -21.14 -7.71 3.53
N LEU A 228 -19.82 -7.49 3.68
CA LEU A 228 -19.13 -6.36 3.03
C LEU A 228 -19.26 -6.40 1.51
N PHE A 229 -19.17 -7.59 0.90
CA PHE A 229 -19.30 -7.76 -0.55
C PHE A 229 -20.71 -7.45 -1.03
N GLU A 230 -21.72 -7.94 -0.32
CA GLU A 230 -23.13 -7.68 -0.62
C GLU A 230 -23.48 -6.19 -0.46
N GLU A 231 -23.01 -5.56 0.61
CA GLU A 231 -23.21 -4.13 0.87
C GLU A 231 -22.54 -3.27 -0.21
N ALA A 232 -21.28 -3.57 -0.58
CA ALA A 232 -20.54 -2.83 -1.61
C ALA A 232 -21.18 -3.00 -2.99
N ALA A 233 -21.65 -4.20 -3.34
CA ALA A 233 -22.33 -4.47 -4.60
C ALA A 233 -23.68 -3.71 -4.71
N ALA A 234 -24.46 -3.66 -3.64
CA ALA A 234 -25.67 -2.86 -3.62
C ALA A 234 -25.38 -1.35 -3.62
N LEU A 235 -24.30 -0.95 -2.97
CA LEU A 235 -23.87 0.45 -2.88
C LEU A 235 -23.50 1.00 -4.26
N ILE A 236 -22.69 0.27 -5.04
CA ILE A 236 -22.24 0.74 -6.34
C ILE A 236 -23.41 0.95 -7.31
N VAL A 237 -24.42 0.09 -7.27
CA VAL A 237 -25.63 0.25 -8.08
C VAL A 237 -26.35 1.55 -7.70
N ARG A 238 -26.60 1.78 -6.40
CA ARG A 238 -27.23 3.02 -5.93
C ARG A 238 -26.42 4.26 -6.31
N ASN A 239 -25.10 4.23 -6.18
CA ASN A 239 -24.24 5.37 -6.50
C ASN A 239 -24.22 5.65 -8.00
N ALA A 240 -24.22 4.62 -8.84
CA ALA A 240 -24.37 4.79 -10.29
C ALA A 240 -25.73 5.41 -10.65
N GLU A 241 -26.82 4.94 -10.04
CA GLU A 241 -28.15 5.52 -10.26
C GLU A 241 -28.23 6.99 -9.81
N ARG A 242 -27.70 7.33 -8.63
CA ARG A 242 -27.63 8.71 -8.14
C ARG A 242 -26.84 9.60 -9.10
N TYR A 243 -25.69 9.14 -9.58
CA TYR A 243 -24.89 9.92 -10.53
C TYR A 243 -25.61 10.12 -11.86
N TYR A 244 -26.03 9.04 -12.53
CA TYR A 244 -26.57 9.12 -13.89
C TYR A 244 -28.00 9.66 -13.93
N PHE A 245 -28.85 9.33 -12.97
CA PHE A 245 -30.26 9.70 -13.02
C PHE A 245 -30.60 10.95 -12.20
N GLU A 246 -29.90 11.17 -11.08
CA GLU A 246 -30.15 12.30 -10.18
C GLU A 246 -29.14 13.44 -10.36
N GLY A 247 -27.94 13.17 -10.89
CA GLY A 247 -26.87 14.15 -11.12
C GLY A 247 -26.05 14.44 -9.87
N ASP A 248 -25.87 13.44 -9.00
CA ASP A 248 -25.08 13.55 -7.78
C ASP A 248 -23.64 13.12 -8.02
N ASP A 249 -22.74 14.06 -8.22
CA ASP A 249 -21.28 13.85 -8.42
C ASP A 249 -20.52 13.81 -7.10
N SER A 250 -21.18 13.97 -5.96
CA SER A 250 -20.50 13.99 -4.65
C SER A 250 -19.86 12.66 -4.27
N LEU A 251 -20.25 11.55 -4.93
CA LEU A 251 -19.76 10.20 -4.67
C LEU A 251 -18.79 9.71 -5.76
N LEU A 252 -18.34 10.58 -6.65
CA LEU A 252 -17.27 10.25 -7.59
C LEU A 252 -15.91 10.16 -6.89
N PRO A 253 -14.97 9.33 -7.38
CA PRO A 253 -13.66 9.17 -6.76
C PRO A 253 -12.92 10.47 -6.47
N ARG A 254 -12.86 11.41 -7.41
CA ARG A 254 -12.20 12.71 -7.21
C ARG A 254 -12.96 13.65 -6.27
N SER A 255 -14.26 13.48 -6.12
CA SER A 255 -15.06 14.26 -5.15
C SER A 255 -14.83 13.77 -3.71
N ILE A 256 -14.52 12.49 -3.53
CA ILE A 256 -14.21 11.87 -2.23
C ILE A 256 -12.72 12.07 -1.90
N ALA A 257 -11.83 11.78 -2.83
CA ALA A 257 -10.38 11.83 -2.65
C ALA A 257 -9.85 13.28 -2.73
N THR A 258 -10.34 14.13 -1.84
CA THR A 258 -9.87 15.52 -1.68
C THR A 258 -8.52 15.59 -0.99
N LYS A 259 -7.87 16.77 -0.98
CA LYS A 259 -6.62 16.96 -0.22
C LYS A 259 -6.79 16.58 1.25
N ALA A 260 -7.88 16.96 1.88
CA ALA A 260 -8.18 16.60 3.26
C ALA A 260 -8.30 15.07 3.46
N ALA A 261 -8.89 14.36 2.50
CA ALA A 261 -8.97 12.89 2.53
C ALA A 261 -7.58 12.25 2.40
N PHE A 262 -6.68 12.78 1.56
CA PHE A 262 -5.28 12.33 1.48
C PHE A 262 -4.52 12.63 2.77
N GLU A 263 -4.72 13.78 3.39
CA GLU A 263 -4.12 14.12 4.68
C GLU A 263 -4.63 13.21 5.81
N ASN A 264 -5.91 12.86 5.83
CA ASN A 264 -6.48 11.89 6.77
C ASN A 264 -5.88 10.49 6.56
N ALA A 265 -5.76 10.05 5.32
CA ALA A 265 -5.18 8.74 4.99
C ALA A 265 -3.69 8.68 5.42
N MET A 266 -2.91 9.73 5.14
CA MET A 266 -1.51 9.81 5.59
C MET A 266 -1.40 9.89 7.11
N SER A 267 -2.30 10.63 7.78
CA SER A 267 -2.37 10.67 9.25
C SER A 267 -2.64 9.29 9.85
N LEU A 268 -3.54 8.51 9.23
CA LEU A 268 -3.76 7.12 9.62
C LEU A 268 -2.48 6.29 9.44
N ASP A 269 -1.81 6.39 8.28
CA ASP A 269 -0.60 5.61 7.99
C ASP A 269 0.51 5.89 9.00
N ILE A 270 0.72 7.16 9.34
CA ILE A 270 1.67 7.61 10.37
C ILE A 270 1.28 7.04 11.75
N ALA A 271 0.00 7.12 12.11
CA ALA A 271 -0.51 6.68 13.41
C ALA A 271 -0.44 5.17 13.61
N MET A 272 -0.54 4.38 12.55
CA MET A 272 -0.44 2.92 12.62
C MET A 272 0.95 2.37 12.28
N GLY A 273 1.93 3.24 12.01
CA GLY A 273 3.29 2.85 11.63
C GLY A 273 3.30 2.01 10.35
N GLY A 274 2.58 2.47 9.34
CA GLY A 274 2.41 1.78 8.06
C GLY A 274 3.68 1.65 7.23
N SER A 275 3.55 1.20 6.01
CA SER A 275 4.67 0.99 5.10
C SER A 275 5.15 2.30 4.48
N THR A 276 6.47 2.49 4.32
CA THR A 276 7.01 3.62 3.56
C THR A 276 6.58 3.62 2.09
N ASN A 277 6.18 2.47 1.54
CA ASN A 277 5.64 2.38 0.18
C ASN A 277 4.34 3.16 -0.01
N THR A 278 3.55 3.36 1.05
CA THR A 278 2.32 4.16 1.00
C THR A 278 2.58 5.60 0.58
N VAL A 279 3.75 6.15 0.92
CA VAL A 279 4.20 7.47 0.45
C VAL A 279 4.21 7.52 -1.08
N LEU A 280 4.88 6.55 -1.74
CA LEU A 280 4.87 6.45 -3.21
C LEU A 280 3.46 6.32 -3.77
N HIS A 281 2.64 5.50 -3.12
CA HIS A 281 1.32 5.17 -3.65
C HIS A 281 0.32 6.31 -3.47
N LEU A 282 0.31 7.00 -2.32
CA LEU A 282 -0.56 8.16 -2.11
C LEU A 282 -0.17 9.33 -3.01
N LEU A 283 1.13 9.58 -3.20
CA LEU A 283 1.61 10.59 -4.16
C LEU A 283 1.16 10.26 -5.59
N ALA A 284 1.24 8.98 -5.99
CA ALA A 284 0.79 8.55 -7.31
C ALA A 284 -0.72 8.70 -7.51
N VAL A 285 -1.51 8.30 -6.52
CA VAL A 285 -2.99 8.44 -6.57
C VAL A 285 -3.40 9.91 -6.55
N ALA A 286 -2.72 10.75 -5.76
CA ALA A 286 -2.96 12.19 -5.73
C ALA A 286 -2.63 12.86 -7.06
N HIS A 287 -1.52 12.45 -7.72
CA HIS A 287 -1.18 12.87 -9.08
C HIS A 287 -2.31 12.61 -10.07
N GLU A 288 -2.83 11.38 -10.11
CA GLU A 288 -3.93 10.98 -10.98
C GLU A 288 -5.28 11.67 -10.64
N ALA A 289 -5.45 12.02 -9.36
CA ALA A 289 -6.61 12.78 -8.90
C ALA A 289 -6.52 14.28 -9.23
N GLY A 290 -5.34 14.79 -9.62
CA GLY A 290 -5.07 16.22 -9.78
C GLY A 290 -5.03 16.97 -8.44
N VAL A 291 -4.68 16.29 -7.35
CA VAL A 291 -4.59 16.86 -5.98
C VAL A 291 -3.16 17.23 -5.67
N ASP A 292 -2.95 18.47 -5.25
CA ASP A 292 -1.64 18.95 -4.77
C ASP A 292 -1.33 18.40 -3.37
N PHE A 293 -0.85 17.16 -3.33
CA PHE A 293 -0.40 16.46 -2.13
C PHE A 293 1.06 16.05 -2.31
N THR A 294 1.95 16.48 -1.42
CA THR A 294 3.40 16.44 -1.63
C THR A 294 4.16 15.87 -0.42
N MET A 295 5.46 15.60 -0.60
CA MET A 295 6.37 15.22 0.48
C MET A 295 6.38 16.24 1.63
N HIS A 296 6.13 17.52 1.34
CA HIS A 296 6.03 18.57 2.37
C HIS A 296 4.80 18.38 3.26
N ASP A 297 3.65 18.00 2.69
CA ASP A 297 2.44 17.66 3.46
C ASP A 297 2.70 16.45 4.37
N ILE A 298 3.40 15.44 3.86
CA ILE A 298 3.76 14.24 4.62
C ILE A 298 4.69 14.59 5.80
N ASP A 299 5.74 15.40 5.59
CA ASP A 299 6.61 15.86 6.68
C ASP A 299 5.82 16.65 7.74
N ARG A 300 4.96 17.57 7.29
CA ARG A 300 4.12 18.37 8.18
C ARG A 300 3.21 17.52 9.06
N LEU A 301 2.59 16.49 8.50
CA LEU A 301 1.73 15.55 9.22
C LEU A 301 2.56 14.69 10.18
N SER A 302 3.70 14.17 9.73
CA SER A 302 4.54 13.29 10.54
C SER A 302 5.09 13.94 11.81
N ARG A 303 5.20 15.27 11.84
CA ARG A 303 5.60 16.04 13.03
C ARG A 303 4.49 16.22 14.07
N LYS A 304 3.24 15.92 13.72
CA LYS A 304 2.06 16.18 14.56
C LYS A 304 1.35 14.92 15.01
N VAL A 305 1.36 13.89 14.15
CA VAL A 305 0.58 12.68 14.35
C VAL A 305 1.39 11.67 15.15
N PRO A 306 0.96 11.28 16.36
CA PRO A 306 1.64 10.26 17.16
C PRO A 306 1.38 8.85 16.64
N VAL A 307 2.24 7.89 17.01
CA VAL A 307 2.02 6.46 16.75
C VAL A 307 1.04 5.91 17.78
N LEU A 308 -0.18 5.61 17.35
CA LEU A 308 -1.28 5.13 18.20
C LEU A 308 -1.51 3.63 18.09
N CYS A 309 -1.04 3.00 17.01
CA CYS A 309 -1.18 1.57 16.78
C CYS A 309 0.16 1.01 16.31
N LYS A 310 0.56 -0.14 16.84
CA LYS A 310 1.82 -0.77 16.50
C LYS A 310 1.58 -2.24 16.22
N VAL A 311 1.87 -2.66 14.99
CA VAL A 311 1.57 -3.98 14.45
C VAL A 311 2.86 -4.64 13.94
N ALA A 312 2.89 -5.96 13.80
CA ALA A 312 4.01 -6.68 13.20
C ALA A 312 4.49 -6.02 11.89
N PRO A 313 5.80 -5.88 11.66
CA PRO A 313 6.91 -6.49 12.37
C PRO A 313 7.40 -5.72 13.62
N ASN A 314 6.79 -4.58 13.96
CA ASN A 314 7.24 -3.68 15.02
C ASN A 314 6.59 -3.98 16.38
N SER A 315 5.70 -4.98 16.43
CA SER A 315 4.97 -5.43 17.62
C SER A 315 4.58 -6.90 17.47
N HIS A 316 4.05 -7.49 18.53
CA HIS A 316 3.43 -8.83 18.51
C HIS A 316 1.97 -8.82 18.04
N TYR A 317 1.35 -7.65 17.90
CA TYR A 317 0.01 -7.52 17.34
C TYR A 317 0.02 -7.74 15.83
N HIS A 318 -1.09 -8.30 15.30
CA HIS A 318 -1.33 -8.47 13.87
C HIS A 318 -2.60 -7.71 13.46
N ILE A 319 -2.92 -7.69 12.17
CA ILE A 319 -4.06 -6.92 11.66
C ILE A 319 -5.40 -7.37 12.27
N GLN A 320 -5.53 -8.64 12.63
CA GLN A 320 -6.68 -9.19 13.35
C GLN A 320 -6.88 -8.57 14.73
N ASP A 321 -5.82 -8.14 15.41
CA ASP A 321 -5.87 -7.46 16.70
C ASP A 321 -6.34 -6.01 16.52
N VAL A 322 -5.96 -5.36 15.43
CA VAL A 322 -6.51 -4.04 15.04
C VAL A 322 -8.02 -4.15 14.82
N ASN A 323 -8.49 -5.21 14.15
CA ASN A 323 -9.92 -5.46 13.99
C ASN A 323 -10.63 -5.59 15.35
N ARG A 324 -10.09 -6.40 16.26
CA ARG A 324 -10.61 -6.59 17.62
C ARG A 324 -10.65 -5.29 18.42
N ALA A 325 -9.74 -4.36 18.15
CA ALA A 325 -9.66 -3.06 18.80
C ALA A 325 -10.55 -1.98 18.16
N GLY A 326 -11.40 -2.35 17.16
CA GLY A 326 -12.35 -1.48 16.50
C GLY A 326 -11.95 -1.00 15.11
N GLY A 327 -10.93 -1.62 14.52
CA GLY A 327 -10.52 -1.38 13.14
C GLY A 327 -10.00 0.04 12.89
N ILE A 328 -10.00 0.40 11.63
CA ILE A 328 -9.45 1.68 11.15
C ILE A 328 -10.21 2.89 11.68
N LEU A 329 -11.54 2.78 11.79
CA LEU A 329 -12.34 3.89 12.29
C LEU A 329 -12.12 4.19 13.78
N SER A 330 -11.65 3.23 14.59
CA SER A 330 -11.22 3.51 15.95
C SER A 330 -9.88 4.26 16.02
N ILE A 331 -8.94 3.98 15.11
CA ILE A 331 -7.69 4.78 15.01
C ILE A 331 -8.03 6.21 14.57
N LEU A 332 -8.85 6.36 13.54
CA LEU A 332 -9.33 7.67 13.07
C LEU A 332 -10.14 8.41 14.15
N GLY A 333 -10.90 7.69 14.99
CA GLY A 333 -11.58 8.24 16.13
C GLY A 333 -10.65 8.79 17.23
N GLU A 334 -9.51 8.12 17.49
CA GLU A 334 -8.48 8.67 18.38
C GLU A 334 -7.82 9.92 17.78
N LEU A 335 -7.57 9.93 16.47
CA LEU A 335 -7.04 11.10 15.75
C LEU A 335 -8.04 12.27 15.72
N ASP A 336 -9.35 12.00 15.60
CA ASP A 336 -10.40 13.02 15.68
C ASP A 336 -10.47 13.66 17.06
N ARG A 337 -10.44 12.87 18.12
CA ARG A 337 -10.37 13.39 19.51
C ARG A 337 -9.18 14.31 19.72
N ALA A 338 -8.08 14.05 19.04
CA ALA A 338 -6.87 14.88 19.01
C ALA A 338 -6.92 16.04 18.01
N LYS A 339 -7.98 16.17 17.20
CA LYS A 339 -8.13 17.17 16.13
C LYS A 339 -7.03 17.09 15.05
N LEU A 340 -6.63 15.86 14.71
CA LEU A 340 -5.58 15.57 13.73
C LEU A 340 -6.11 15.09 12.38
N VAL A 341 -7.44 14.99 12.22
CA VAL A 341 -8.12 14.62 10.97
C VAL A 341 -9.30 15.55 10.71
N ASP A 342 -9.64 15.70 9.43
CA ASP A 342 -10.84 16.43 8.99
C ASP A 342 -12.00 15.43 8.82
N THR A 343 -12.94 15.48 9.74
CA THR A 343 -14.10 14.58 9.78
C THR A 343 -15.24 15.01 8.85
N SER A 344 -15.14 16.15 8.17
CA SER A 344 -16.12 16.63 7.21
C SER A 344 -16.03 15.94 5.83
N VAL A 345 -14.90 15.26 5.53
CA VAL A 345 -14.68 14.58 4.26
C VAL A 345 -15.74 13.51 4.00
N ARG A 346 -16.19 13.42 2.75
CA ARG A 346 -17.20 12.44 2.33
C ARG A 346 -16.60 11.06 2.09
N ARG A 347 -17.48 10.08 2.19
CA ARG A 347 -17.18 8.67 1.94
C ARG A 347 -18.12 8.11 0.88
N ILE A 348 -17.73 7.00 0.27
CA ILE A 348 -18.48 6.33 -0.79
C ILE A 348 -19.90 5.89 -0.36
N ASP A 349 -20.11 5.65 0.94
CA ASP A 349 -21.41 5.30 1.51
C ASP A 349 -22.33 6.52 1.74
N GLY A 350 -21.90 7.71 1.34
CA GLY A 350 -22.64 8.96 1.43
C GLY A 350 -22.52 9.67 2.78
N ARG A 351 -21.91 9.04 3.78
CA ARG A 351 -21.63 9.62 5.10
C ARG A 351 -20.39 10.51 5.07
N THR A 352 -20.27 11.40 6.02
CA THR A 352 -18.98 12.02 6.38
C THR A 352 -18.13 11.05 7.19
N LEU A 353 -16.82 11.34 7.28
CA LEU A 353 -15.94 10.57 8.16
C LEU A 353 -16.37 10.63 9.61
N GLY A 354 -16.85 11.80 10.08
CA GLY A 354 -17.36 11.96 11.44
C GLY A 354 -18.57 11.09 11.76
N GLU A 355 -19.53 11.00 10.81
CA GLU A 355 -20.69 10.11 10.94
C GLU A 355 -20.27 8.63 10.94
N ALA A 356 -19.26 8.27 10.14
CA ALA A 356 -18.74 6.91 10.11
C ALA A 356 -18.00 6.55 11.42
N ILE A 357 -17.19 7.47 11.97
CA ILE A 357 -16.53 7.31 13.28
C ILE A 357 -17.60 7.15 14.36
N ALA A 358 -18.61 8.02 14.40
CA ALA A 358 -19.70 7.94 15.38
C ALA A 358 -20.42 6.58 15.37
N ALA A 359 -20.58 5.98 14.18
CA ALA A 359 -21.27 4.69 14.02
C ALA A 359 -20.36 3.45 14.27
N CYS A 360 -19.04 3.58 14.19
CA CYS A 360 -18.14 2.42 14.14
C CYS A 360 -17.02 2.41 15.20
N ASP A 361 -16.62 3.56 15.76
CA ASP A 361 -15.58 3.63 16.80
C ASP A 361 -16.07 3.03 18.11
N LEU A 362 -15.28 2.15 18.73
CA LEU A 362 -15.61 1.49 20.00
C LEU A 362 -15.78 2.47 21.19
N ARG A 363 -15.22 3.66 21.10
CA ARG A 363 -15.40 4.71 22.13
C ARG A 363 -16.59 5.64 21.87
N SER A 364 -17.26 5.47 20.72
CA SER A 364 -18.45 6.25 20.42
C SER A 364 -19.64 5.79 21.26
N ALA A 365 -20.40 6.73 21.81
CA ALA A 365 -21.65 6.43 22.50
C ALA A 365 -22.75 5.91 21.57
N THR A 366 -22.58 6.07 20.25
CA THR A 366 -23.53 5.69 19.20
C THR A 366 -23.03 4.55 18.31
N VAL A 367 -22.01 3.80 18.77
CA VAL A 367 -21.52 2.63 18.04
C VAL A 367 -22.65 1.64 17.81
N GLY A 368 -22.82 1.21 16.55
CA GLY A 368 -23.91 0.32 16.16
C GLY A 368 -23.57 -1.16 16.35
N ASP A 369 -24.61 -2.00 16.54
CA ASP A 369 -24.46 -3.46 16.68
C ASP A 369 -23.76 -4.10 15.48
N ASP A 370 -23.99 -3.58 14.28
CA ASP A 370 -23.31 -4.01 13.05
C ASP A 370 -21.79 -3.83 13.13
N ALA A 371 -21.33 -2.69 13.63
CA ALA A 371 -19.91 -2.42 13.83
C ALA A 371 -19.33 -3.37 14.90
N LEU A 372 -20.00 -3.52 16.02
CA LEU A 372 -19.61 -4.45 17.08
C LEU A 372 -19.53 -5.90 16.56
N GLY A 373 -20.47 -6.30 15.70
CA GLY A 373 -20.45 -7.61 15.05
C GLY A 373 -19.22 -7.82 14.15
N ARG A 374 -18.79 -6.77 13.42
CA ARG A 374 -17.57 -6.77 12.58
C ARG A 374 -16.31 -6.89 13.42
N TRP A 375 -16.21 -6.09 14.48
CA TRP A 375 -15.02 -6.07 15.34
C TRP A 375 -14.84 -7.35 16.16
N ARG A 376 -15.92 -8.10 16.37
CA ARG A 376 -15.87 -9.42 17.02
C ARG A 376 -15.44 -10.55 16.09
N SER A 377 -15.28 -10.34 14.78
CA SER A 377 -14.78 -11.37 13.88
C SER A 377 -13.35 -11.77 14.24
N ALA A 378 -13.15 -13.05 14.54
CA ALA A 378 -11.88 -13.59 15.03
C ALA A 378 -11.32 -14.64 14.07
N PRO A 379 -9.98 -14.80 13.97
CA PRO A 379 -9.38 -15.89 13.22
C PRO A 379 -9.70 -17.25 13.87
N ALA A 380 -9.87 -18.30 13.06
CA ALA A 380 -10.10 -19.66 13.56
C ALA A 380 -8.81 -20.41 13.95
N GLY A 381 -7.65 -19.93 13.49
CA GLY A 381 -6.36 -20.60 13.70
C GLY A 381 -6.21 -21.93 12.96
N LYS A 382 -6.97 -22.11 11.85
CA LYS A 382 -7.02 -23.38 11.10
C LYS A 382 -6.29 -23.37 9.77
N GLY A 383 -5.80 -22.20 9.33
CA GLY A 383 -5.12 -22.06 8.04
C GLY A 383 -6.02 -22.33 6.83
N ASP A 384 -7.29 -21.96 6.92
CA ASP A 384 -8.26 -22.13 5.83
C ASP A 384 -7.92 -21.26 4.62
N ARG A 385 -8.29 -21.74 3.42
CA ARG A 385 -8.11 -21.03 2.14
C ARG A 385 -9.42 -20.65 1.46
N GLN A 386 -10.54 -21.01 2.04
CA GLN A 386 -11.86 -20.76 1.46
C GLN A 386 -12.51 -19.53 2.08
N LEU A 387 -13.20 -18.78 1.24
CA LEU A 387 -13.94 -17.61 1.63
C LEU A 387 -15.14 -17.99 2.53
N GLY A 388 -15.25 -17.33 3.70
CA GLY A 388 -16.40 -17.46 4.58
C GLY A 388 -16.62 -18.85 5.16
N VAL A 389 -15.55 -19.63 5.38
CA VAL A 389 -15.63 -20.98 5.99
C VAL A 389 -15.62 -20.92 7.51
N GLN A 390 -15.26 -19.77 8.11
CA GLN A 390 -15.15 -19.64 9.56
C GLN A 390 -16.00 -18.47 10.09
N ASP A 391 -16.55 -18.66 11.28
CA ASP A 391 -17.43 -17.71 11.97
C ASP A 391 -17.03 -17.46 13.43
N THR A 392 -15.77 -17.75 13.76
CA THR A 392 -15.21 -17.59 15.11
C THR A 392 -15.33 -16.12 15.56
N ARG A 393 -15.65 -15.91 16.83
CA ARG A 393 -15.85 -14.58 17.39
C ARG A 393 -15.06 -14.38 18.67
N TYR A 394 -14.53 -13.17 18.83
CA TYR A 394 -13.98 -12.74 20.10
C TYR A 394 -15.09 -12.58 21.14
N GLU A 395 -14.87 -13.13 22.34
CA GLU A 395 -15.77 -12.93 23.49
C GLU A 395 -15.75 -11.46 23.94
N THR A 396 -14.55 -10.87 23.97
CA THR A 396 -14.33 -9.48 24.39
C THR A 396 -13.58 -8.71 23.31
N LEU A 397 -13.94 -7.43 23.14
CA LEU A 397 -13.21 -6.49 22.31
C LEU A 397 -12.03 -5.87 23.10
N ASP A 398 -11.00 -5.41 22.38
CA ASP A 398 -9.89 -4.65 22.98
C ASP A 398 -10.28 -3.17 23.05
N THR A 399 -10.70 -2.74 24.23
CA THR A 399 -11.06 -1.35 24.52
C THR A 399 -10.01 -0.62 25.36
N ASP A 400 -8.88 -1.29 25.66
CA ASP A 400 -7.78 -0.70 26.43
C ASP A 400 -6.98 0.27 25.55
N ARG A 401 -7.18 1.57 25.81
CA ARG A 401 -6.47 2.65 25.10
C ARG A 401 -5.16 3.06 25.77
N ALA A 402 -4.82 2.48 26.90
CA ALA A 402 -3.55 2.72 27.59
C ALA A 402 -2.49 1.69 27.20
N ALA A 403 -2.85 0.40 27.14
CA ALA A 403 -1.90 -0.70 26.90
C ALA A 403 -2.29 -1.63 25.73
N GLY A 404 -3.49 -1.48 25.16
CA GLY A 404 -3.99 -2.31 24.07
C GLY A 404 -3.32 -2.06 22.73
N CYS A 405 -3.87 -2.70 21.67
CA CYS A 405 -3.38 -2.59 20.30
C CYS A 405 -3.50 -1.14 19.76
N ILE A 406 -4.67 -0.53 19.94
CA ILE A 406 -4.91 0.88 19.60
C ILE A 406 -4.87 1.69 20.91
N ARG A 407 -4.00 2.69 20.95
CA ARG A 407 -3.81 3.57 22.10
C ARG A 407 -4.38 4.97 21.85
N ASP A 408 -4.67 5.69 22.91
CA ASP A 408 -4.96 7.12 22.81
C ASP A 408 -3.66 7.96 22.76
N THR A 409 -3.81 9.27 22.59
CA THR A 409 -2.65 10.18 22.43
C THR A 409 -1.83 10.35 23.72
N GLU A 410 -2.40 10.12 24.89
CA GLU A 410 -1.67 10.18 26.17
C GLU A 410 -0.72 9.00 26.32
N HIS A 411 -1.13 7.83 25.81
CA HIS A 411 -0.41 6.57 25.90
C HIS A 411 0.22 6.14 24.56
N ALA A 412 0.37 7.09 23.62
CA ALA A 412 0.97 6.82 22.31
C ALA A 412 2.31 6.07 22.42
N TYR A 413 2.56 5.14 21.51
CA TYR A 413 3.84 4.42 21.45
C TYR A 413 5.01 5.37 21.20
N PHE A 414 4.80 6.38 20.35
CA PHE A 414 5.74 7.49 20.12
C PHE A 414 4.94 8.77 19.89
N ARG A 415 5.46 9.88 20.39
CA ARG A 415 4.83 11.20 20.21
C ARG A 415 5.17 11.82 18.86
N ASP A 416 6.32 11.53 18.31
CA ASP A 416 6.72 11.87 16.95
C ASP A 416 6.28 10.75 16.00
N GLY A 417 5.93 11.06 14.76
CA GLY A 417 5.26 10.13 13.86
C GLY A 417 6.02 8.83 13.58
N GLY A 418 5.29 7.79 13.16
CA GLY A 418 5.85 6.48 12.79
C GLY A 418 6.65 6.49 11.47
N LEU A 419 6.67 7.62 10.77
CA LEU A 419 7.34 7.85 9.50
C LEU A 419 7.92 9.27 9.50
N ALA A 420 9.08 9.48 8.88
CA ALA A 420 9.68 10.79 8.73
C ALA A 420 10.24 11.00 7.33
N VAL A 421 10.16 12.26 6.86
CA VAL A 421 10.83 12.73 5.65
C VAL A 421 12.10 13.46 6.07
N LEU A 422 13.25 13.03 5.53
CA LEU A 422 14.53 13.72 5.74
C LEU A 422 14.94 14.42 4.45
N THR A 423 15.63 15.55 4.58
CA THR A 423 16.19 16.32 3.46
C THR A 423 17.65 16.67 3.72
N GLY A 424 18.39 16.94 2.67
CA GLY A 424 19.79 17.35 2.77
C GLY A 424 20.52 17.24 1.45
N ASN A 425 21.85 17.42 1.49
CA ASN A 425 22.63 17.44 0.24
C ASN A 425 22.70 16.09 -0.47
N ILE A 426 22.42 14.98 0.21
CA ILE A 426 22.31 13.64 -0.41
C ILE A 426 20.89 13.31 -0.88
N ALA A 427 19.87 13.99 -0.35
CA ALA A 427 18.46 13.78 -0.64
C ALA A 427 17.74 15.14 -0.75
N ARG A 428 18.01 15.90 -1.81
CA ARG A 428 17.50 17.28 -1.98
C ARG A 428 15.98 17.34 -2.13
N CYS A 429 15.38 16.34 -2.75
CA CYS A 429 13.92 16.23 -2.89
C CYS A 429 13.29 15.37 -1.79
N GLY A 430 14.09 14.90 -0.83
CA GLY A 430 13.65 14.11 0.30
C GLY A 430 13.99 12.61 0.19
N CYS A 431 13.87 11.97 1.33
CA CYS A 431 13.91 10.52 1.51
C CYS A 431 13.01 10.16 2.70
N VAL A 432 12.71 8.88 2.88
CA VAL A 432 11.73 8.42 3.86
C VAL A 432 12.34 7.39 4.80
N VAL A 433 12.02 7.51 6.09
CA VAL A 433 12.40 6.54 7.13
C VAL A 433 11.18 6.14 7.96
N LYS A 434 11.05 4.84 8.25
CA LYS A 434 10.05 4.32 9.17
C LYS A 434 10.57 4.43 10.60
N THR A 435 10.25 5.52 11.29
CA THR A 435 10.75 5.83 12.64
C THR A 435 10.19 4.88 13.70
N ALA A 436 9.01 4.32 13.50
CA ALA A 436 8.40 3.35 14.41
C ALA A 436 9.25 2.08 14.66
N GLY A 437 10.21 1.78 13.77
CA GLY A 437 11.12 0.64 13.86
C GLY A 437 12.55 0.99 14.27
N VAL A 438 12.86 2.27 14.53
CA VAL A 438 14.22 2.76 14.84
C VAL A 438 14.43 2.79 16.35
N ASP A 439 15.58 2.27 16.81
CA ASP A 439 16.01 2.40 18.21
C ASP A 439 16.32 3.89 18.51
N GLU A 440 15.89 4.40 19.67
CA GLU A 440 16.11 5.81 20.07
C GLU A 440 17.58 6.24 19.97
N LYS A 441 18.53 5.33 20.21
CA LYS A 441 19.96 5.59 20.12
C LYS A 441 20.45 5.87 18.69
N LEU A 442 19.67 5.46 17.69
CA LEU A 442 19.97 5.64 16.27
C LEU A 442 19.28 6.85 15.65
N LEU A 443 18.46 7.58 16.39
CA LEU A 443 17.77 8.79 15.89
C LEU A 443 18.76 9.88 15.45
N LEU A 444 19.95 9.90 16.06
CA LEU A 444 21.10 10.68 15.64
C LEU A 444 22.25 9.73 15.34
N PHE A 445 22.59 9.56 14.06
CA PHE A 445 23.60 8.61 13.63
C PHE A 445 24.64 9.27 12.71
N ARG A 446 25.90 8.95 12.91
CA ARG A 446 27.00 9.38 12.04
C ARG A 446 27.97 8.23 11.83
N GLY A 447 28.28 7.92 10.58
CA GLY A 447 29.19 6.85 10.24
C GLY A 447 29.80 6.95 8.84
N PRO A 448 30.89 6.21 8.57
CA PRO A 448 31.45 6.12 7.22
C PRO A 448 30.53 5.29 6.31
N ALA A 449 30.41 5.69 5.06
CA ALA A 449 29.65 4.99 4.05
C ALA A 449 30.34 3.66 3.65
N ARG A 450 29.55 2.62 3.44
CA ARG A 450 29.90 1.38 2.75
C ARG A 450 29.01 1.29 1.50
N VAL A 451 29.58 1.50 0.30
CA VAL A 451 28.79 1.70 -0.92
C VAL A 451 28.72 0.42 -1.75
N TYR A 452 27.50 0.08 -2.16
CA TYR A 452 27.17 -1.01 -3.08
C TYR A 452 26.33 -0.47 -4.24
N GLU A 453 26.52 -1.02 -5.45
CA GLU A 453 25.84 -0.56 -6.66
C GLU A 453 24.64 -1.47 -7.06
N SER A 454 24.30 -2.42 -6.21
CA SER A 454 23.08 -3.22 -6.32
C SER A 454 22.71 -3.85 -4.98
N GLN A 455 21.47 -4.32 -4.89
CA GLN A 455 21.00 -5.12 -3.74
C GLN A 455 21.84 -6.40 -3.57
N GLU A 456 22.14 -7.10 -4.68
CA GLU A 456 22.88 -8.36 -4.68
C GLU A 456 24.27 -8.18 -4.07
N GLN A 457 25.00 -7.14 -4.51
CA GLN A 457 26.32 -6.81 -3.93
C GLN A 457 26.22 -6.50 -2.43
N ALA A 458 25.17 -5.77 -2.02
CA ALA A 458 24.97 -5.46 -0.62
C ALA A 458 24.66 -6.72 0.22
N MET A 459 23.86 -7.64 -0.30
CA MET A 459 23.58 -8.92 0.36
C MET A 459 24.84 -9.75 0.53
N GLU A 460 25.64 -9.89 -0.51
CA GLU A 460 26.93 -10.60 -0.47
C GLU A 460 27.88 -9.95 0.52
N GLY A 461 28.01 -8.63 0.52
CA GLY A 461 28.90 -7.89 1.42
C GLY A 461 28.47 -7.98 2.90
N ILE A 462 27.16 -7.96 3.19
CA ILE A 462 26.63 -8.11 4.55
C ILE A 462 26.90 -9.54 5.07
N LEU A 463 26.57 -10.55 4.26
CA LEU A 463 26.79 -11.96 4.62
C LEU A 463 28.28 -12.30 4.72
N GLY A 464 29.12 -11.70 3.86
CA GLY A 464 30.58 -11.84 3.85
C GLY A 464 31.32 -11.04 4.93
N ASP A 465 30.59 -10.45 5.90
CA ASP A 465 31.14 -9.66 7.01
C ASP A 465 31.99 -8.45 6.58
N GLU A 466 31.69 -7.87 5.40
CA GLU A 466 32.35 -6.62 4.94
C GLU A 466 31.86 -5.38 5.71
N VAL A 467 30.58 -5.40 6.13
CA VAL A 467 29.94 -4.30 6.86
C VAL A 467 30.36 -4.35 8.33
N ARG A 468 30.83 -3.22 8.86
CA ARG A 468 31.28 -3.07 10.23
C ARG A 468 30.29 -2.26 11.08
N PRO A 469 30.21 -2.53 12.40
CA PRO A 469 29.45 -1.68 13.31
C PRO A 469 29.80 -0.19 13.15
N GLY A 470 28.79 0.68 13.09
CA GLY A 470 28.95 2.11 12.92
C GLY A 470 28.99 2.59 11.47
N GLU A 471 28.92 1.71 10.48
CA GLU A 471 28.87 2.11 9.06
C GLU A 471 27.45 2.46 8.59
N VAL A 472 27.38 3.29 7.55
CA VAL A 472 26.18 3.56 6.75
C VAL A 472 26.27 2.74 5.47
N VAL A 473 25.48 1.71 5.34
CA VAL A 473 25.36 0.93 4.10
C VAL A 473 24.61 1.75 3.06
N VAL A 474 25.23 2.05 1.94
CA VAL A 474 24.64 2.82 0.84
C VAL A 474 24.41 1.88 -0.34
N ILE A 475 23.15 1.66 -0.72
CA ILE A 475 22.76 0.89 -1.89
C ILE A 475 22.19 1.86 -2.92
N ARG A 476 22.81 1.99 -4.07
CA ARG A 476 22.43 2.95 -5.12
C ARG A 476 22.13 2.29 -6.46
N TYR A 477 21.51 3.05 -7.37
CA TYR A 477 21.00 2.57 -8.66
C TYR A 477 19.90 1.51 -8.55
N GLU A 478 19.15 1.57 -7.45
CA GLU A 478 17.94 0.75 -7.23
C GLU A 478 16.65 1.59 -7.24
N GLY A 479 16.75 2.84 -7.68
CA GLY A 479 15.63 3.77 -7.83
C GLY A 479 14.70 3.44 -9.01
N PRO A 480 13.67 4.28 -9.24
CA PRO A 480 12.68 4.10 -10.31
C PRO A 480 13.29 3.88 -11.70
N LYS A 481 14.30 4.68 -12.07
CA LYS A 481 15.03 4.57 -13.35
C LYS A 481 16.19 3.60 -13.27
N GLY A 482 16.95 3.67 -12.19
CA GLY A 482 18.22 2.95 -12.02
C GLY A 482 18.04 1.46 -11.85
N GLY A 483 16.99 1.03 -11.14
CA GLY A 483 16.65 -0.36 -10.94
C GLY A 483 16.58 -1.18 -12.22
N PRO A 484 15.79 -0.80 -13.25
CA PRO A 484 14.59 0.00 -13.13
C PRO A 484 13.48 -0.75 -12.42
N GLY A 485 12.53 0.01 -11.88
CA GLY A 485 11.39 -0.55 -11.17
C GLY A 485 11.48 -0.43 -9.65
N MET A 486 12.54 0.20 -9.11
CA MET A 486 12.67 0.53 -7.70
C MET A 486 12.37 -0.68 -6.81
N GLN A 487 13.18 -1.73 -6.93
CA GLN A 487 12.91 -2.98 -6.22
C GLN A 487 12.79 -2.76 -4.71
N GLU A 488 11.89 -3.52 -4.11
CA GLU A 488 11.67 -3.50 -2.67
C GLU A 488 12.70 -4.38 -1.99
N MET A 489 13.46 -3.81 -1.07
CA MET A 489 14.56 -4.49 -0.41
C MET A 489 14.17 -4.86 1.02
N LEU A 490 14.08 -6.16 1.29
CA LEU A 490 13.88 -6.70 2.62
C LEU A 490 15.10 -7.53 3.07
N TYR A 491 15.73 -8.25 2.15
CA TYR A 491 16.87 -9.11 2.48
C TYR A 491 18.07 -8.36 3.08
N PRO A 492 18.52 -7.21 2.55
CA PRO A 492 19.63 -6.48 3.18
C PRO A 492 19.35 -6.11 4.64
N THR A 493 18.12 -5.68 4.94
CA THR A 493 17.73 -5.34 6.31
C THR A 493 17.59 -6.57 7.22
N SER A 494 17.07 -7.68 6.68
CA SER A 494 16.98 -8.95 7.39
C SER A 494 18.38 -9.53 7.69
N TYR A 495 19.31 -9.42 6.75
CA TYR A 495 20.69 -9.86 6.94
C TYR A 495 21.46 -8.99 7.92
N LEU A 496 21.28 -7.67 7.91
CA LEU A 496 21.80 -6.81 8.97
C LEU A 496 21.28 -7.25 10.35
N LYS A 497 20.00 -7.63 10.45
CA LYS A 497 19.40 -8.11 11.68
C LYS A 497 19.96 -9.49 12.08
N SER A 498 20.11 -10.44 11.17
CA SER A 498 20.70 -11.75 11.45
C SER A 498 22.15 -11.64 11.93
N LYS A 499 22.92 -10.71 11.37
CA LYS A 499 24.30 -10.36 11.77
C LYS A 499 24.35 -9.42 13.00
N ARG A 500 23.21 -9.05 13.62
CA ARG A 500 23.09 -8.11 14.76
C ARG A 500 23.66 -6.72 14.50
N LEU A 501 23.62 -6.28 13.25
CA LEU A 501 24.08 -4.96 12.81
C LEU A 501 22.94 -3.93 12.73
N ASP A 502 21.69 -4.36 12.80
CA ASP A 502 20.47 -3.54 12.69
C ASP A 502 20.35 -2.43 13.76
N LYS A 503 21.03 -2.61 14.91
CA LYS A 503 21.06 -1.64 16.03
C LYS A 503 22.32 -0.79 16.09
N VAL A 504 23.25 -0.97 15.16
CA VAL A 504 24.56 -0.28 15.17
C VAL A 504 24.99 0.21 13.80
N CYS A 505 24.22 -0.05 12.75
CA CYS A 505 24.44 0.44 11.38
C CYS A 505 23.19 1.16 10.87
N ALA A 506 23.38 2.01 9.87
CA ALA A 506 22.29 2.58 9.07
C ALA A 506 22.33 2.04 7.64
N LEU A 507 21.17 2.06 6.95
CA LEU A 507 21.08 1.73 5.54
C LEU A 507 20.38 2.87 4.78
N VAL A 508 20.96 3.30 3.65
CA VAL A 508 20.47 4.41 2.82
C VAL A 508 20.40 3.95 1.37
N THR A 509 19.28 4.20 0.68
CA THR A 509 19.09 3.78 -0.72
C THR A 509 18.18 4.71 -1.51
N ASP A 510 18.42 4.79 -2.82
CA ASP A 510 17.47 5.36 -3.79
C ASP A 510 16.37 4.37 -4.21
N GLY A 511 16.48 3.10 -3.78
CA GLY A 511 15.40 2.12 -3.85
C GLY A 511 14.37 2.30 -2.72
N ARG A 512 13.63 1.24 -2.41
CA ARG A 512 12.61 1.22 -1.36
C ARG A 512 12.73 0.01 -0.46
N PHE A 513 12.13 0.11 0.71
CA PHE A 513 12.09 -0.98 1.68
C PHE A 513 10.70 -1.55 1.84
N SER A 514 10.63 -2.82 2.21
CA SER A 514 9.39 -3.47 2.62
C SER A 514 8.80 -2.84 3.88
N GLY A 515 7.48 -2.89 4.02
CA GLY A 515 6.80 -2.59 5.28
C GLY A 515 7.28 -3.46 6.45
N GLY A 516 7.88 -4.63 6.15
CA GLY A 516 8.51 -5.55 7.11
C GLY A 516 9.89 -5.12 7.63
N THR A 517 10.44 -4.02 7.12
CA THR A 517 11.77 -3.53 7.50
C THR A 517 11.79 -2.97 8.93
N SER A 518 12.86 -3.26 9.66
CA SER A 518 13.20 -2.69 10.97
C SER A 518 14.62 -2.12 10.96
N GLY A 519 15.00 -1.35 12.00
CA GLY A 519 16.28 -0.66 12.08
C GLY A 519 16.29 0.68 11.35
N LEU A 520 17.46 1.36 11.35
CA LEU A 520 17.63 2.66 10.70
C LEU A 520 17.80 2.49 9.19
N SER A 521 16.68 2.40 8.47
CA SER A 521 16.63 2.18 7.03
C SER A 521 15.93 3.35 6.33
N ILE A 522 16.67 4.05 5.46
CA ILE A 522 16.26 5.27 4.77
C ILE A 522 16.17 4.97 3.28
N GLY A 523 14.96 4.99 2.73
CA GLY A 523 14.69 4.75 1.31
C GLY A 523 14.20 5.98 0.56
N HIS A 524 13.91 5.79 -0.72
CA HIS A 524 13.36 6.81 -1.61
C HIS A 524 14.25 8.04 -1.76
N VAL A 525 15.58 7.90 -1.62
CA VAL A 525 16.49 9.03 -1.78
C VAL A 525 16.28 9.67 -3.15
N SER A 526 15.86 10.92 -3.13
CA SER A 526 15.54 11.70 -4.33
C SER A 526 16.35 12.99 -4.39
N PRO A 527 16.94 13.32 -5.56
CA PRO A 527 16.99 12.53 -6.81
C PRO A 527 17.79 11.22 -6.67
N GLU A 528 17.38 10.15 -7.39
CA GLU A 528 18.10 8.88 -7.42
C GLU A 528 19.46 8.97 -8.14
N ALA A 529 20.33 7.99 -7.92
CA ALA A 529 21.65 7.95 -8.55
C ALA A 529 21.58 7.98 -10.09
N ALA A 530 20.68 7.25 -10.70
CA ALA A 530 20.52 7.20 -12.16
C ALA A 530 19.97 8.51 -12.76
N ALA A 531 19.36 9.36 -11.95
CA ALA A 531 18.92 10.72 -12.33
C ALA A 531 19.94 11.80 -11.97
N GLY A 532 21.16 11.44 -11.56
CA GLY A 532 22.22 12.38 -11.22
C GLY A 532 22.16 12.95 -9.80
N GLY A 533 21.42 12.27 -8.90
CA GLY A 533 21.39 12.59 -7.47
C GLY A 533 22.76 12.40 -6.80
N GLU A 534 22.98 13.09 -5.69
CA GLU A 534 24.26 13.09 -4.97
C GLU A 534 24.60 11.72 -4.38
N ILE A 535 23.65 10.85 -4.16
CA ILE A 535 23.90 9.46 -3.77
C ILE A 535 24.81 8.72 -4.76
N ALA A 536 24.79 9.12 -6.05
CA ALA A 536 25.65 8.56 -7.09
C ALA A 536 27.15 8.80 -6.86
N ILE A 537 27.52 9.89 -6.16
CA ILE A 537 28.92 10.30 -5.99
C ILE A 537 29.48 9.99 -4.59
N VAL A 538 28.68 9.36 -3.72
CA VAL A 538 29.16 8.88 -2.42
C VAL A 538 30.23 7.81 -2.62
N ARG A 539 31.31 7.86 -1.85
CA ARG A 539 32.41 6.89 -1.86
C ARG A 539 32.46 6.14 -0.54
N THR A 540 32.90 4.92 -0.58
CA THR A 540 33.18 4.15 0.67
C THR A 540 34.18 4.93 1.52
N GLY A 541 33.84 5.11 2.81
CA GLY A 541 34.60 5.90 3.77
C GLY A 541 34.11 7.36 3.93
N ASP A 542 33.26 7.88 3.05
CA ASP A 542 32.69 9.22 3.21
C ASP A 542 31.78 9.26 4.47
N PRO A 543 31.90 10.29 5.32
CA PRO A 543 31.05 10.40 6.49
C PRO A 543 29.64 10.88 6.12
N ILE A 544 28.63 10.13 6.58
CA ILE A 544 27.20 10.48 6.44
C ILE A 544 26.63 10.74 7.84
N GLU A 545 25.87 11.81 7.98
CA GLU A 545 25.13 12.17 9.18
C GLU A 545 23.63 12.07 8.91
N ILE A 546 22.93 11.41 9.83
CA ILE A 546 21.47 11.22 9.83
C ILE A 546 20.95 11.80 11.13
N ASP A 547 20.06 12.78 11.05
CA ASP A 547 19.46 13.47 12.20
C ASP A 547 17.92 13.45 12.02
N ILE A 548 17.28 12.42 12.54
CA ILE A 548 15.83 12.24 12.42
C ILE A 548 15.05 13.36 13.15
N PRO A 549 15.40 13.76 14.38
CA PRO A 549 14.74 14.88 15.06
C PRO A 549 14.74 16.18 14.23
N ASN A 550 15.86 16.51 13.59
CA ASN A 550 15.97 17.71 12.75
C ASN A 550 15.62 17.46 11.29
N ARG A 551 15.14 16.26 10.93
CA ARG A 551 14.72 15.88 9.56
C ARG A 551 15.83 16.09 8.53
N SER A 552 17.07 15.73 8.89
CA SER A 552 18.24 15.98 8.06
C SER A 552 19.01 14.70 7.73
N ILE A 553 19.52 14.62 6.50
CA ILE A 553 20.52 13.64 6.06
C ILE A 553 21.61 14.34 5.24
N ARG A 554 22.87 14.16 5.61
CA ARG A 554 23.96 14.92 5.01
C ARG A 554 25.18 14.06 4.71
N LEU A 555 25.73 14.21 3.52
CA LEU A 555 27.07 13.81 3.16
C LEU A 555 28.04 14.90 3.67
N LEU A 556 28.89 14.56 4.62
CA LEU A 556 29.82 15.50 5.26
C LEU A 556 31.13 15.59 4.46
N VAL A 557 31.01 15.95 3.18
CA VAL A 557 32.09 16.20 2.24
C VAL A 557 31.97 17.65 1.79
N ASP A 558 33.11 18.29 1.54
CA ASP A 558 33.14 19.70 1.09
C ASP A 558 32.33 19.88 -0.21
N GLU A 559 31.58 20.97 -0.30
CA GLU A 559 30.70 21.25 -1.46
C GLU A 559 31.49 21.36 -2.77
N ARG A 560 32.77 21.84 -2.73
CA ARG A 560 33.63 21.88 -3.92
C ARG A 560 34.00 20.46 -4.39
N GLU A 561 34.29 19.57 -3.44
CA GLU A 561 34.57 18.17 -3.75
C GLU A 561 33.32 17.47 -4.29
N ILE A 562 32.11 17.69 -3.72
CA ILE A 562 30.85 17.21 -4.25
C ILE A 562 30.66 17.67 -5.70
N ALA A 563 30.87 18.97 -5.97
CA ALA A 563 30.76 19.53 -7.32
C ALA A 563 31.79 18.93 -8.29
N ALA A 564 33.02 18.73 -7.85
CA ALA A 564 34.08 18.12 -8.64
C ALA A 564 33.78 16.65 -8.97
N ARG A 565 33.30 15.89 -7.98
CA ARG A 565 32.86 14.49 -8.19
C ARG A 565 31.71 14.41 -9.20
N LYS A 566 30.69 15.26 -9.09
CA LYS A 566 29.55 15.31 -10.06
C LYS A 566 30.05 15.65 -11.46
N ALA A 567 30.93 16.61 -11.61
CA ALA A 567 31.49 16.98 -12.92
C ALA A 567 32.32 15.85 -13.56
N ALA A 568 32.91 14.97 -12.76
CA ALA A 568 33.71 13.84 -13.23
C ALA A 568 32.85 12.64 -13.68
N VAL A 569 31.56 12.60 -13.34
CA VAL A 569 30.67 11.48 -13.74
C VAL A 569 30.33 11.57 -15.21
N LYS A 570 30.80 10.61 -16.00
CA LYS A 570 30.50 10.53 -17.44
C LYS A 570 29.12 9.91 -17.74
N ARG A 571 28.67 9.00 -16.89
CA ARG A 571 27.38 8.30 -17.01
C ARG A 571 26.89 7.90 -15.62
N TYR A 572 25.64 8.22 -15.33
CA TYR A 572 24.97 7.80 -14.11
C TYR A 572 24.38 6.39 -14.25
N ALA A 573 25.24 5.40 -14.13
CA ALA A 573 24.90 3.97 -14.20
C ALA A 573 25.89 3.19 -13.34
N PRO A 574 25.53 2.00 -12.83
CA PRO A 574 26.42 1.15 -12.08
C PRO A 574 27.62 0.73 -12.93
N ALA A 575 28.80 0.65 -12.30
CA ALA A 575 30.06 0.34 -12.99
C ALA A 575 30.13 -1.11 -13.47
N ALA A 576 29.54 -2.03 -12.69
CA ALA A 576 29.60 -3.47 -12.95
C ALA A 576 28.25 -4.12 -12.57
N ARG A 577 27.26 -3.94 -13.43
CA ARG A 577 25.97 -4.63 -13.26
C ARG A 577 25.69 -5.54 -14.44
N GLU A 578 25.55 -6.82 -14.20
CA GLU A 578 25.21 -7.83 -15.21
C GLU A 578 23.71 -7.93 -15.49
N ARG A 579 22.86 -7.25 -14.74
CA ARG A 579 21.40 -7.31 -14.87
C ARG A 579 20.94 -6.92 -16.28
N ARG A 580 20.28 -7.86 -16.97
CA ARG A 580 19.64 -7.59 -18.26
C ARG A 580 18.27 -6.93 -18.01
N VAL A 581 18.11 -5.70 -18.49
CA VAL A 581 16.84 -4.96 -18.39
C VAL A 581 15.95 -5.33 -19.57
N PRO A 582 14.79 -6.00 -19.34
CA PRO A 582 13.84 -6.38 -20.40
C PRO A 582 13.09 -5.16 -20.96
N THR A 583 12.39 -5.35 -22.08
CA THR A 583 11.73 -4.26 -22.82
C THR A 583 10.68 -3.52 -21.98
N SER A 584 9.88 -4.24 -21.21
CA SER A 584 8.85 -3.65 -20.33
C SER A 584 9.45 -2.71 -19.28
N LEU A 585 10.53 -3.13 -18.62
CA LEU A 585 11.21 -2.32 -17.63
C LEU A 585 11.97 -1.13 -18.25
N ARG A 586 12.48 -1.28 -19.47
CA ARG A 586 13.07 -0.14 -20.22
C ARG A 586 12.02 0.93 -20.54
N ALA A 587 10.82 0.50 -20.97
CA ALA A 587 9.71 1.41 -21.22
C ALA A 587 9.30 2.18 -19.94
N TYR A 588 9.22 1.49 -18.81
CA TYR A 588 8.97 2.14 -17.52
C TYR A 588 10.06 3.18 -17.16
N ALA A 589 11.34 2.78 -17.25
CA ALA A 589 12.47 3.66 -16.91
C ALA A 589 12.53 4.96 -17.74
N LEU A 590 12.05 4.92 -18.99
CA LEU A 590 12.03 6.09 -19.87
C LEU A 590 11.03 7.15 -19.41
N LEU A 591 9.90 6.72 -18.84
CA LEU A 591 8.75 7.60 -18.54
C LEU A 591 8.63 7.92 -17.05
N VAL A 592 9.26 7.14 -16.17
CA VAL A 592 9.04 7.25 -14.74
C VAL A 592 9.62 8.53 -14.14
N SER A 593 8.85 9.16 -13.24
CA SER A 593 9.27 10.26 -12.38
C SER A 593 10.13 9.77 -11.20
N SER A 594 10.63 10.70 -10.41
CA SER A 594 11.36 10.39 -9.17
C SER A 594 10.41 9.92 -8.05
N ALA A 595 10.99 9.30 -7.01
CA ALA A 595 10.24 8.74 -5.89
C ALA A 595 9.46 9.81 -5.08
N ASP A 596 10.00 11.03 -4.94
CA ASP A 596 9.33 12.16 -4.28
C ASP A 596 8.05 12.64 -5.01
N LYS A 597 7.83 12.16 -6.24
CA LYS A 597 6.63 12.38 -7.06
C LYS A 597 5.78 11.10 -7.23
N GLY A 598 6.02 10.10 -6.41
CA GLY A 598 5.29 8.83 -6.44
C GLY A 598 5.77 7.82 -7.48
N ALA A 599 6.89 8.06 -8.18
CA ALA A 599 7.42 7.19 -9.23
C ALA A 599 6.34 6.82 -10.27
N VAL A 600 5.57 7.81 -10.74
CA VAL A 600 4.54 7.68 -11.78
C VAL A 600 5.13 7.88 -13.16
N ARG A 601 4.51 7.34 -14.20
CA ARG A 601 4.85 7.67 -15.58
C ARG A 601 4.36 9.08 -15.90
N LEU A 602 5.29 9.94 -16.31
CA LEU A 602 4.97 11.26 -16.85
C LEU A 602 4.88 11.15 -18.37
N ILE A 603 3.73 11.47 -18.90
CA ILE A 603 3.49 11.59 -20.34
C ILE A 603 3.26 13.07 -20.57
N ASP A 604 4.23 13.75 -21.20
CA ASP A 604 4.03 15.13 -21.64
C ASP A 604 2.90 15.13 -22.68
N THR A 605 1.71 15.57 -22.29
CA THR A 605 0.69 15.95 -23.24
C THR A 605 1.15 17.28 -23.84
N PRO A 606 1.36 17.39 -25.16
CA PRO A 606 1.44 18.69 -25.79
C PRO A 606 0.14 19.43 -25.43
N ASP A 607 0.26 20.67 -24.93
CA ASP A 607 -0.88 21.55 -24.72
C ASP A 607 -1.69 21.57 -26.04
N ASN A 608 -2.88 21.01 -26.02
CA ASN A 608 -3.83 20.81 -27.13
C ASN A 608 -3.82 19.41 -27.78
N ALA A 609 -4.36 18.42 -27.10
CA ALA A 609 -4.99 17.28 -27.74
C ALA A 609 -6.47 17.20 -27.30
#